data_dbfc4bac76659a860837a33277572ca2
#
_entry.id   dbfc4bac76659a860837a33277572ca2
#
_cell.length_a   1.000
_cell.length_b   1.000
_cell.length_c   1.000
_cell.angle_alpha   90.00
_cell.angle_beta   90.00
_cell.angle_gamma   90.00
#
_symmetry.space_group_name_H-M   'P 1'
#
loop_
_entity.id
_entity.type
_entity.pdbx_description
1 polymer ?
#
loop_
_entity_poly.entity_id
_entity_poly.type
_entity_poly.pdbx_seq_one_letter_code
_entity_poly.pdbx_strand_id
1 'polypeptide(L)'
;ERDPERIRWETLPDGDYGLRTPSGGGPVAEEQSYAVLSDGSFFCVYRTIDGYPACTYSRDGGHTWAAPQYMRYADGRPMKHPRAANFVWKCASGHYLYWFHNHGGRFIGEHPQRRTMSYEDRNPVWLSGGIEADSPEGKVILWSQPEIALYDDDTYVRMSYPDLVEEGGCYYLTETQKDVARVHEVSPALVEGLWRQAAHAAVAQEGLVLDLPAPGQAMPEAVDAPALPAFLERDTHRADYGTRDLRQGFSIDLWMRLDSLAPGQVLLDNRTENGKGFCLQTTGRQTVEIVLNDGRTENRWDCDPGVLE
;
A
#
# COMPACT_ATOMS: atom_id res chain seq x y z
N GLU A 1 12.84 35.20 2.15
CA GLU A 1 12.85 36.41 1.31
C GLU A 1 11.64 37.28 1.68
N ARG A 2 11.87 38.53 2.11
CA ARG A 2 10.78 39.41 2.53
C ARG A 2 10.46 40.48 1.47
N ASP A 3 11.25 40.53 0.40
CA ASP A 3 11.07 41.48 -0.69
C ASP A 3 10.48 40.77 -1.91
N PRO A 4 9.19 40.93 -2.22
CA PRO A 4 8.54 40.22 -3.32
C PRO A 4 9.16 40.55 -4.69
N GLU A 5 9.82 41.73 -4.85
CA GLU A 5 10.46 42.12 -6.11
C GLU A 5 11.75 41.28 -6.38
N ARG A 6 12.28 40.61 -5.36
CA ARG A 6 13.45 39.72 -5.51
C ARG A 6 13.07 38.31 -5.85
N ILE A 7 11.78 37.93 -5.77
CA ILE A 7 11.32 36.61 -6.14
C ILE A 7 11.54 36.42 -7.64
N ARG A 8 12.18 35.29 -7.98
CA ARG A 8 12.32 34.83 -9.36
C ARG A 8 11.57 33.54 -9.52
N TRP A 9 10.86 33.42 -10.61
CA TRP A 9 10.12 32.22 -10.98
C TRP A 9 10.73 31.63 -12.23
N GLU A 10 10.95 30.33 -12.21
CA GLU A 10 11.38 29.57 -13.37
C GLU A 10 10.53 28.31 -13.48
N THR A 11 10.40 27.77 -14.69
CA THR A 11 9.69 26.52 -14.94
C THR A 11 10.69 25.39 -15.03
N LEU A 12 10.50 24.35 -14.26
CA LEU A 12 11.33 23.15 -14.24
C LEU A 12 10.50 21.91 -14.62
N PRO A 13 11.12 20.86 -15.15
CA PRO A 13 12.53 20.72 -15.52
C PRO A 13 12.92 21.55 -16.77
N ASP A 14 14.20 21.61 -17.05
CA ASP A 14 14.71 22.22 -18.27
C ASP A 14 14.17 21.52 -19.51
N GLY A 15 13.96 22.26 -20.60
CA GLY A 15 13.46 21.75 -21.87
C GLY A 15 11.94 21.86 -22.02
N ASP A 16 11.43 21.28 -23.12
CA ASP A 16 10.03 21.43 -23.54
C ASP A 16 9.05 20.46 -22.88
N TYR A 17 9.56 19.52 -22.07
CA TYR A 17 8.76 18.42 -21.53
C TYR A 17 8.95 18.28 -20.02
N GLY A 18 7.85 18.13 -19.31
CA GLY A 18 7.85 17.75 -17.89
C GLY A 18 8.14 16.27 -17.64
N LEU A 19 7.84 15.81 -16.43
CA LEU A 19 8.00 14.41 -16.04
C LEU A 19 7.10 13.49 -16.87
N ARG A 20 7.57 12.28 -17.13
CA ARG A 20 6.89 11.27 -17.91
C ARG A 20 6.68 9.99 -17.09
N THR A 21 5.84 9.09 -17.58
CA THR A 21 5.74 7.73 -17.07
C THR A 21 6.91 6.87 -17.55
N PRO A 22 7.18 5.74 -16.89
CA PRO A 22 8.13 4.75 -17.39
C PRO A 22 7.80 4.32 -18.82
N SER A 23 8.83 3.88 -19.54
CA SER A 23 8.68 3.45 -20.93
C SER A 23 7.58 2.40 -21.07
N GLY A 24 6.67 2.61 -22.02
CA GLY A 24 5.50 1.76 -22.23
C GLY A 24 4.29 2.10 -21.36
N GLY A 25 4.42 3.03 -20.43
CA GLY A 25 3.32 3.51 -19.61
C GLY A 25 2.37 4.45 -20.37
N GLY A 26 1.22 4.68 -19.78
CA GLY A 26 0.24 5.65 -20.26
C GLY A 26 0.64 7.10 -19.92
N PRO A 27 -0.23 8.07 -20.15
CA PRO A 27 0.04 9.45 -19.80
C PRO A 27 0.15 9.63 -18.27
N VAL A 28 0.97 10.61 -17.85
CA VAL A 28 0.95 11.13 -16.48
C VAL A 28 -0.46 11.61 -16.15
N ALA A 29 -0.96 11.25 -14.99
CA ALA A 29 -2.29 11.65 -14.55
C ALA A 29 -2.24 12.82 -13.57
N GLU A 30 -1.24 13.71 -13.73
CA GLU A 30 -1.06 14.93 -12.95
C GLU A 30 -0.70 14.67 -11.47
N GLU A 31 -0.74 15.70 -10.64
CA GLU A 31 -0.58 15.62 -9.18
C GLU A 31 0.76 15.01 -8.74
N GLN A 32 1.78 15.87 -8.79
CA GLN A 32 3.11 15.55 -8.28
C GLN A 32 3.23 15.91 -6.81
N SER A 33 3.97 15.11 -6.06
CA SER A 33 4.39 15.39 -4.69
C SER A 33 5.91 15.25 -4.58
N TYR A 34 6.54 16.14 -3.81
CA TYR A 34 8.00 16.27 -3.75
C TYR A 34 8.50 16.17 -2.32
N ALA A 35 9.68 15.61 -2.17
CA ALA A 35 10.43 15.65 -0.94
C ALA A 35 11.91 15.95 -1.22
N VAL A 36 12.55 16.69 -0.31
CA VAL A 36 13.98 17.02 -0.40
C VAL A 36 14.75 16.06 0.52
N LEU A 37 15.72 15.34 -0.05
CA LEU A 37 16.57 14.39 0.66
C LEU A 37 17.68 15.12 1.43
N SER A 38 18.40 14.38 2.28
CA SER A 38 19.45 14.96 3.13
C SER A 38 20.66 15.46 2.34
N ASP A 39 20.90 14.91 1.14
CA ASP A 39 21.95 15.36 0.21
C ASP A 39 21.53 16.53 -0.69
N GLY A 40 20.31 17.07 -0.50
CA GLY A 40 19.74 18.12 -1.32
C GLY A 40 19.07 17.64 -2.61
N SER A 41 19.10 16.36 -2.91
CA SER A 41 18.38 15.78 -4.04
C SER A 41 16.88 15.91 -3.87
N PHE A 42 16.15 15.95 -4.97
CA PHE A 42 14.69 15.91 -4.97
C PHE A 42 14.19 14.52 -5.33
N PHE A 43 13.24 14.03 -4.56
CA PHE A 43 12.40 12.90 -4.90
C PHE A 43 11.03 13.42 -5.33
N CYS A 44 10.53 12.90 -6.44
CA CYS A 44 9.20 13.21 -6.93
C CYS A 44 8.42 11.92 -7.13
N VAL A 45 7.19 11.89 -6.62
CA VAL A 45 6.22 10.83 -6.90
C VAL A 45 4.98 11.44 -7.54
N TYR A 46 4.36 10.73 -8.46
CA TYR A 46 3.21 11.23 -9.19
C TYR A 46 2.26 10.13 -9.64
N ARG A 47 1.03 10.53 -9.83
CA ARG A 47 -0.07 9.70 -10.26
C ARG A 47 0.06 9.27 -11.71
N THR A 48 -0.24 8.01 -11.99
CA THR A 48 -0.40 7.47 -13.34
C THR A 48 -1.79 6.87 -13.52
N ILE A 49 -2.09 6.42 -14.72
CA ILE A 49 -3.27 5.60 -15.03
C ILE A 49 -2.93 4.11 -15.14
N ASP A 50 -1.69 3.73 -14.85
CA ASP A 50 -1.15 2.39 -15.11
C ASP A 50 -1.37 1.41 -13.97
N GLY A 51 -1.97 1.89 -12.86
CA GLY A 51 -2.17 1.08 -11.66
C GLY A 51 -0.98 1.06 -10.70
N TYR A 52 0.07 1.82 -11.01
CA TYR A 52 1.30 1.97 -10.23
C TYR A 52 1.68 3.44 -10.15
N PRO A 53 2.14 3.97 -9.02
CA PRO A 53 2.66 5.33 -8.95
C PRO A 53 4.04 5.38 -9.59
N ALA A 54 4.35 6.46 -10.28
CA ALA A 54 5.68 6.68 -10.83
C ALA A 54 6.50 7.60 -9.93
N CYS A 55 7.82 7.41 -9.92
CA CYS A 55 8.74 8.27 -9.20
C CYS A 55 10.02 8.52 -9.99
N THR A 56 10.72 9.56 -9.59
CA THR A 56 12.03 9.92 -10.15
C THR A 56 12.79 10.80 -9.17
N TYR A 57 14.08 10.97 -9.44
CA TYR A 57 14.99 11.79 -8.64
C TYR A 57 15.63 12.87 -9.49
N SER A 58 15.83 14.05 -8.91
CA SER A 58 16.69 15.10 -9.45
C SER A 58 17.87 15.34 -8.52
N ARG A 59 19.06 15.53 -9.10
CA ARG A 59 20.31 15.76 -8.37
C ARG A 59 20.85 17.18 -8.55
N ASP A 60 20.13 18.02 -9.25
CA ASP A 60 20.51 19.37 -9.66
C ASP A 60 19.42 20.43 -9.40
N GLY A 61 18.64 20.22 -8.35
CA GLY A 61 17.61 21.20 -7.95
C GLY A 61 16.36 21.21 -8.82
N GLY A 62 16.10 20.12 -9.57
CA GLY A 62 14.91 19.98 -10.41
C GLY A 62 15.13 20.29 -11.88
N HIS A 63 16.34 20.70 -12.29
CA HIS A 63 16.65 21.00 -13.69
C HIS A 63 16.60 19.77 -14.57
N THR A 64 17.22 18.67 -14.12
CA THR A 64 17.11 17.39 -14.80
C THR A 64 16.62 16.29 -13.86
N TRP A 65 16.01 15.27 -14.43
CA TRP A 65 15.43 14.16 -13.70
C TRP A 65 15.89 12.82 -14.28
N ALA A 66 16.17 11.87 -13.40
CA ALA A 66 16.46 10.51 -13.78
C ALA A 66 15.30 9.88 -14.57
N ALA A 67 15.55 8.78 -15.27
CA ALA A 67 14.50 8.05 -15.95
C ALA A 67 13.42 7.62 -14.94
N PRO A 68 12.15 7.91 -15.21
CA PRO A 68 11.06 7.57 -14.28
C PRO A 68 10.92 6.05 -14.15
N GLN A 69 10.52 5.61 -12.98
CA GLN A 69 10.24 4.21 -12.68
C GLN A 69 8.98 4.09 -11.83
N TYR A 70 8.34 2.93 -11.88
CA TYR A 70 7.26 2.65 -10.93
C TYR A 70 7.84 2.41 -9.53
N MET A 71 7.17 2.97 -8.52
CA MET A 71 7.60 2.83 -7.14
C MET A 71 7.61 1.38 -6.69
N ARG A 72 8.57 1.08 -5.82
CA ARG A 72 8.76 -0.24 -5.24
C ARG A 72 8.98 -0.14 -3.73
N TYR A 73 8.58 -1.18 -3.04
CA TYR A 73 8.98 -1.43 -1.66
C TYR A 73 10.49 -1.78 -1.61
N ALA A 74 11.07 -1.76 -0.41
CA ALA A 74 12.49 -2.09 -0.21
C ALA A 74 12.86 -3.51 -0.65
N ASP A 75 11.91 -4.43 -0.66
CA ASP A 75 12.07 -5.81 -1.16
C ASP A 75 11.96 -5.93 -2.70
N GLY A 76 11.76 -4.83 -3.40
CA GLY A 76 11.67 -4.78 -4.86
C GLY A 76 10.27 -5.01 -5.44
N ARG A 77 9.26 -5.38 -4.65
CA ARG A 77 7.89 -5.54 -5.15
C ARG A 77 7.29 -4.19 -5.57
N PRO A 78 6.53 -4.13 -6.68
CA PRO A 78 5.91 -2.89 -7.12
C PRO A 78 4.81 -2.45 -6.15
N MET A 79 4.75 -1.16 -5.86
CA MET A 79 3.62 -0.55 -5.17
C MET A 79 2.45 -0.40 -6.13
N LYS A 80 1.24 -0.69 -5.66
CA LYS A 80 0.01 -0.50 -6.42
C LYS A 80 -0.62 0.84 -6.06
N HIS A 81 -1.22 1.49 -7.04
CA HIS A 81 -1.96 2.71 -6.78
C HIS A 81 -2.96 2.97 -7.91
N PRO A 82 -4.23 3.28 -7.59
CA PRO A 82 -5.22 3.63 -8.60
C PRO A 82 -4.95 5.03 -9.17
N ARG A 83 -5.79 5.49 -10.06
CA ARG A 83 -5.77 6.89 -10.50
C ARG A 83 -6.29 7.82 -9.38
N ALA A 84 -5.53 7.94 -8.31
CA ALA A 84 -5.81 8.79 -7.18
C ALA A 84 -4.58 9.62 -6.84
N ALA A 85 -4.75 10.74 -6.12
CA ALA A 85 -3.64 11.52 -5.63
C ALA A 85 -2.81 10.71 -4.63
N ASN A 86 -1.49 10.84 -4.69
CA ASN A 86 -0.55 10.25 -3.77
C ASN A 86 0.41 11.31 -3.27
N PHE A 87 0.89 11.17 -2.04
CA PHE A 87 1.66 12.22 -1.39
C PHE A 87 2.85 11.65 -0.62
N VAL A 88 3.95 12.38 -0.65
CA VAL A 88 5.13 12.11 0.16
C VAL A 88 5.42 13.30 1.05
N TRP A 89 5.77 13.03 2.30
CA TRP A 89 6.23 14.05 3.26
C TRP A 89 7.55 13.63 3.86
N LYS A 90 8.41 14.61 4.11
CA LYS A 90 9.57 14.46 4.97
C LYS A 90 9.19 14.87 6.38
N CYS A 91 9.27 13.95 7.31
CA CYS A 91 8.96 14.18 8.72
C CYS A 91 10.10 14.89 9.46
N ALA A 92 9.79 15.48 10.60
CA ALA A 92 10.77 16.15 11.46
C ALA A 92 11.92 15.22 11.91
N SER A 93 11.65 13.90 11.98
CA SER A 93 12.67 12.86 12.23
C SER A 93 13.70 12.73 11.10
N GLY A 94 13.45 13.32 9.92
CA GLY A 94 14.24 13.12 8.71
C GLY A 94 13.83 11.91 7.88
N HIS A 95 12.90 11.09 8.36
CA HIS A 95 12.29 10.00 7.63
C HIS A 95 11.11 10.49 6.79
N TYR A 96 10.49 9.58 6.03
CA TYR A 96 9.46 9.91 5.07
C TYR A 96 8.19 9.11 5.35
N LEU A 97 7.05 9.68 5.00
CA LEU A 97 5.77 8.98 4.90
C LEU A 97 5.22 9.14 3.49
N TYR A 98 4.60 8.08 3.01
CA TYR A 98 3.96 8.04 1.70
C TYR A 98 2.52 7.57 1.83
N TRP A 99 1.59 8.41 1.37
CA TRP A 99 0.15 8.17 1.33
C TRP A 99 -0.28 7.62 -0.03
N PHE A 100 -1.03 6.53 -0.04
CA PHE A 100 -1.56 5.92 -1.24
C PHE A 100 -2.73 4.96 -0.94
N HIS A 101 -3.31 4.32 -1.96
CA HIS A 101 -4.48 3.44 -1.79
C HIS A 101 -4.21 1.96 -2.02
N ASN A 102 -3.00 1.55 -2.32
CA ASN A 102 -2.48 0.17 -2.39
C ASN A 102 -3.37 -0.83 -3.18
N HIS A 103 -3.98 -0.39 -4.26
CA HIS A 103 -4.71 -1.24 -5.19
C HIS A 103 -4.51 -0.80 -6.64
N GLY A 104 -5.09 -1.52 -7.60
CA GLY A 104 -4.90 -1.27 -9.03
C GLY A 104 -3.92 -2.27 -9.61
N GLY A 105 -2.67 -1.88 -9.81
CA GLY A 105 -1.63 -2.77 -10.32
C GLY A 105 -2.05 -3.51 -11.59
N ARG A 106 -1.78 -4.80 -11.63
CA ARG A 106 -2.13 -5.69 -12.74
C ARG A 106 -3.60 -5.61 -13.17
N PHE A 107 -4.52 -5.47 -12.20
CA PHE A 107 -5.95 -5.38 -12.48
C PHE A 107 -6.29 -4.28 -13.49
N ILE A 108 -5.62 -3.13 -13.40
CA ILE A 108 -5.84 -2.01 -14.33
C ILE A 108 -5.43 -2.39 -15.76
N GLY A 109 -4.32 -3.12 -15.91
CA GLY A 109 -3.86 -3.61 -17.21
C GLY A 109 -4.76 -4.69 -17.81
N GLU A 110 -5.25 -5.59 -16.98
CA GLU A 110 -6.16 -6.68 -17.40
C GLU A 110 -7.57 -6.20 -17.70
N HIS A 111 -7.97 -5.05 -17.16
CA HIS A 111 -9.31 -4.47 -17.33
C HIS A 111 -9.24 -3.04 -17.88
N PRO A 112 -8.67 -2.83 -19.09
CA PRO A 112 -8.45 -1.50 -19.63
C PRO A 112 -9.73 -0.66 -19.75
N GLN A 113 -10.89 -1.30 -19.92
CA GLN A 113 -12.20 -0.64 -19.94
C GLN A 113 -12.59 -0.04 -18.58
N ARG A 114 -11.95 -0.47 -17.48
CA ARG A 114 -12.20 0.04 -16.12
C ARG A 114 -11.15 1.04 -15.62
N ARG A 115 -10.20 1.43 -16.45
CA ARG A 115 -9.14 2.38 -16.07
C ARG A 115 -9.67 3.68 -15.48
N THR A 116 -10.75 4.20 -16.03
CA THR A 116 -11.36 5.44 -15.57
C THR A 116 -12.11 5.29 -14.25
N MET A 117 -12.57 4.08 -13.93
CA MET A 117 -13.28 3.79 -12.67
C MET A 117 -12.34 3.53 -11.51
N SER A 118 -11.06 3.27 -11.77
CA SER A 118 -10.07 3.00 -10.73
C SER A 118 -9.80 4.18 -9.77
N TYR A 119 -10.31 5.36 -10.06
CA TYR A 119 -10.20 6.52 -9.17
C TYR A 119 -11.25 6.52 -8.04
N GLU A 120 -12.17 5.58 -8.02
CA GLU A 120 -13.28 5.58 -7.05
C GLU A 120 -12.94 4.90 -5.73
N ASP A 121 -12.11 3.86 -5.76
CA ASP A 121 -11.78 3.06 -4.59
C ASP A 121 -10.65 3.72 -3.78
N ARG A 122 -11.02 4.64 -2.87
CA ARG A 122 -10.08 5.42 -2.05
C ARG A 122 -10.20 5.17 -0.55
N ASN A 123 -10.73 4.03 -0.21
CA ASN A 123 -10.85 3.49 1.14
C ASN A 123 -10.47 2.01 1.12
N PRO A 124 -9.52 1.56 1.92
CA PRO A 124 -8.76 2.32 2.92
C PRO A 124 -7.62 3.19 2.37
N VAL A 125 -7.04 4.00 3.25
CA VAL A 125 -5.79 4.71 3.02
C VAL A 125 -4.65 3.92 3.65
N TRP A 126 -3.55 3.85 2.94
CA TRP A 126 -2.33 3.18 3.36
C TRP A 126 -1.19 4.17 3.54
N LEU A 127 -0.34 3.91 4.51
CA LEU A 127 0.94 4.58 4.68
C LEU A 127 2.08 3.59 4.51
N SER A 128 3.16 4.05 3.87
CA SER A 128 4.46 3.40 3.84
C SER A 128 5.49 4.33 4.45
N GLY A 129 6.36 3.81 5.29
CA GLY A 129 7.46 4.55 5.87
C GLY A 129 8.69 4.51 4.95
N GLY A 130 9.38 5.63 4.83
CA GLY A 130 10.57 5.76 4.02
C GLY A 130 11.80 6.11 4.84
N ILE A 131 12.91 5.45 4.57
CA ILE A 131 14.22 5.77 5.14
C ILE A 131 15.23 5.99 4.02
N GLU A 132 16.16 6.92 4.23
CA GLU A 132 17.21 7.17 3.23
C GLU A 132 18.26 6.06 3.23
N ALA A 133 18.72 5.73 2.04
CA ALA A 133 19.86 4.87 1.80
C ALA A 133 20.80 5.48 0.77
N ASP A 134 22.07 5.09 0.81
CA ASP A 134 23.05 5.48 -0.20
C ASP A 134 22.91 4.62 -1.45
N SER A 135 23.02 5.26 -2.60
CA SER A 135 23.16 4.59 -3.88
C SER A 135 24.31 5.21 -4.66
N PRO A 136 24.80 4.58 -5.73
CA PRO A 136 25.85 5.16 -6.59
C PRO A 136 25.48 6.52 -7.18
N GLU A 137 24.19 6.81 -7.29
CA GLU A 137 23.65 8.04 -7.89
C GLU A 137 23.25 9.10 -6.87
N GLY A 138 23.45 8.85 -5.57
CA GLY A 138 23.03 9.72 -4.47
C GLY A 138 22.02 9.05 -3.53
N LYS A 139 21.39 9.82 -2.66
CA LYS A 139 20.39 9.28 -1.73
C LYS A 139 19.15 8.77 -2.45
N VAL A 140 18.62 7.65 -1.95
CA VAL A 140 17.33 7.08 -2.37
C VAL A 140 16.48 6.79 -1.14
N ILE A 141 15.18 6.61 -1.33
CA ILE A 141 14.26 6.24 -0.25
C ILE A 141 13.91 4.75 -0.37
N LEU A 142 14.18 3.99 0.70
CA LEU A 142 13.71 2.62 0.86
C LEU A 142 12.36 2.65 1.57
N TRP A 143 11.35 2.06 0.94
CA TRP A 143 9.96 2.09 1.43
C TRP A 143 9.59 0.80 2.14
N SER A 144 9.00 0.92 3.33
CA SER A 144 8.44 -0.21 4.08
C SER A 144 7.26 -0.86 3.37
N GLN A 145 6.90 -2.08 3.78
CA GLN A 145 5.56 -2.61 3.54
C GLN A 145 4.54 -1.65 4.17
N PRO A 146 3.39 -1.47 3.56
CA PRO A 146 2.42 -0.49 4.03
C PRO A 146 1.51 -1.04 5.12
N GLU A 147 0.96 -0.12 5.90
CA GLU A 147 -0.10 -0.40 6.87
C GLU A 147 -1.33 0.47 6.57
N ILE A 148 -2.51 -0.02 6.94
CA ILE A 148 -3.74 0.77 6.86
C ILE A 148 -3.68 1.86 7.92
N ALA A 149 -3.68 3.11 7.48
CA ALA A 149 -3.69 4.28 8.36
C ALA A 149 -5.10 4.80 8.64
N LEU A 150 -5.93 4.84 7.60
CA LEU A 150 -7.31 5.32 7.72
C LEU A 150 -8.27 4.33 7.06
N TYR A 151 -9.38 4.10 7.73
CA TYR A 151 -10.46 3.26 7.25
C TYR A 151 -11.81 3.87 7.63
N ASP A 152 -12.76 3.79 6.71
CA ASP A 152 -14.17 4.15 6.96
C ASP A 152 -15.05 2.95 6.64
N ASP A 153 -16.04 2.69 7.48
CA ASP A 153 -16.99 1.58 7.28
C ASP A 153 -17.84 1.76 6.01
N ASP A 154 -18.03 3.00 5.58
CA ASP A 154 -18.66 3.29 4.30
C ASP A 154 -17.60 3.16 3.19
N THR A 155 -17.68 2.09 2.43
CA THR A 155 -16.74 1.78 1.33
C THR A 155 -16.80 2.79 0.19
N TYR A 156 -17.83 3.62 0.12
CA TYR A 156 -17.94 4.71 -0.87
C TYR A 156 -17.24 5.99 -0.44
N VAL A 157 -16.76 6.05 0.80
CA VAL A 157 -15.94 7.17 1.27
C VAL A 157 -14.65 7.26 0.43
N ARG A 158 -14.36 8.45 -0.08
CA ARG A 158 -13.22 8.71 -0.97
C ARG A 158 -12.24 9.66 -0.31
N MET A 159 -11.37 9.12 0.50
CA MET A 159 -10.32 9.90 1.18
C MET A 159 -9.28 10.39 0.17
N SER A 160 -9.06 11.69 0.12
CA SER A 160 -8.21 12.32 -0.89
C SER A 160 -7.56 13.60 -0.37
N TYR A 161 -6.54 14.06 -1.10
CA TYR A 161 -5.86 15.33 -0.88
C TYR A 161 -5.48 15.56 0.58
N PRO A 162 -4.66 14.66 1.12
CA PRO A 162 -4.20 14.75 2.49
C PRO A 162 -3.15 15.83 2.67
N ASP A 163 -2.99 16.25 3.92
CA ASP A 163 -1.77 16.90 4.38
C ASP A 163 -1.35 16.29 5.71
N LEU A 164 -0.06 16.39 6.03
CA LEU A 164 0.52 15.87 7.26
C LEU A 164 0.88 17.04 8.17
N VAL A 165 0.38 17.01 9.40
CA VAL A 165 0.76 17.93 10.46
C VAL A 165 1.45 17.14 11.56
N GLU A 166 2.66 17.57 11.92
CA GLU A 166 3.41 17.04 13.05
C GLU A 166 3.44 18.09 14.15
N GLU A 167 2.95 17.75 15.33
CA GLU A 167 2.95 18.65 16.47
C GLU A 167 3.10 17.88 17.78
N GLY A 168 4.07 18.27 18.62
CA GLY A 168 4.26 17.69 19.94
C GLY A 168 4.54 16.18 19.97
N GLY A 169 5.06 15.61 18.89
CA GLY A 169 5.29 14.16 18.72
C GLY A 169 4.06 13.38 18.27
N CYS A 170 3.00 14.07 17.94
CA CYS A 170 1.80 13.49 17.35
C CYS A 170 1.79 13.73 15.83
N TYR A 171 1.10 12.86 15.11
CA TYR A 171 0.91 12.93 13.66
C TYR A 171 -0.57 13.06 13.36
N TYR A 172 -0.92 14.05 12.54
CA TYR A 172 -2.28 14.28 12.10
C TYR A 172 -2.33 14.27 10.58
N LEU A 173 -3.21 13.46 10.04
CA LEU A 173 -3.52 13.45 8.61
C LEU A 173 -4.85 14.18 8.38
N THR A 174 -4.80 15.21 7.55
CA THR A 174 -6.03 15.78 7.01
C THR A 174 -6.44 15.01 5.77
N GLU A 175 -7.71 14.96 5.47
CA GLU A 175 -8.20 14.46 4.19
C GLU A 175 -9.50 15.16 3.82
N THR A 176 -9.79 15.19 2.54
CA THR A 176 -11.01 15.77 2.02
C THR A 176 -11.80 14.73 1.25
N GLN A 177 -13.11 14.88 1.38
CA GLN A 177 -14.09 14.31 0.49
C GLN A 177 -14.93 15.46 -0.05
N LYS A 178 -15.77 15.22 -1.03
CA LYS A 178 -16.51 16.29 -1.72
C LYS A 178 -17.13 17.33 -0.76
N ASP A 179 -17.75 16.86 0.31
CA ASP A 179 -18.55 17.69 1.21
C ASP A 179 -18.00 17.72 2.65
N VAL A 180 -16.92 16.99 2.92
CA VAL A 180 -16.38 16.83 4.27
C VAL A 180 -14.86 16.94 4.23
N ALA A 181 -14.29 17.67 5.18
CA ALA A 181 -12.87 17.63 5.52
C ALA A 181 -12.71 17.03 6.91
N ARG A 182 -11.72 16.17 7.09
CA ARG A 182 -11.46 15.47 8.36
C ARG A 182 -10.01 15.63 8.77
N VAL A 183 -9.77 15.47 10.07
CA VAL A 183 -8.44 15.37 10.66
C VAL A 183 -8.41 14.08 11.47
N HIS A 184 -7.40 13.27 11.21
CA HIS A 184 -7.20 11.99 11.88
C HIS A 184 -5.89 12.01 12.63
N GLU A 185 -5.89 11.63 13.89
CA GLU A 185 -4.67 11.35 14.62
C GLU A 185 -4.15 9.98 14.22
N VAL A 186 -2.87 9.90 13.86
CA VAL A 186 -2.19 8.66 13.51
C VAL A 186 -1.26 8.29 14.65
N SER A 187 -1.37 7.04 15.11
CA SER A 187 -0.53 6.54 16.21
C SER A 187 0.96 6.72 15.91
N PRO A 188 1.72 7.38 16.79
CA PRO A 188 3.18 7.46 16.65
C PRO A 188 3.83 6.08 16.58
N ALA A 189 3.29 5.09 17.29
CA ALA A 189 3.80 3.71 17.25
C ALA A 189 3.67 3.07 15.86
N LEU A 190 2.56 3.35 15.14
CA LEU A 190 2.39 2.91 13.75
C LEU A 190 3.47 3.54 12.87
N VAL A 191 3.65 4.85 12.95
CA VAL A 191 4.61 5.61 12.15
C VAL A 191 6.04 5.13 12.40
N GLU A 192 6.43 4.99 13.66
CA GLU A 192 7.75 4.47 14.04
C GLU A 192 7.94 3.01 13.60
N GLY A 193 6.90 2.19 13.70
CA GLY A 193 6.90 0.81 13.23
C GLY A 193 7.20 0.70 11.74
N LEU A 194 6.58 1.55 10.92
CA LEU A 194 6.85 1.64 9.49
C LEU A 194 8.32 1.97 9.20
N TRP A 195 8.91 2.94 9.88
CA TRP A 195 10.31 3.31 9.67
C TRP A 195 11.31 2.26 10.16
N ARG A 196 10.96 1.51 11.19
CA ARG A 196 11.80 0.46 11.76
C ARG A 196 11.64 -0.89 11.10
N GLN A 197 10.67 -1.06 10.22
CA GLN A 197 10.32 -2.35 9.64
C GLN A 197 11.52 -3.08 9.02
N ALA A 198 12.38 -2.37 8.29
CA ALA A 198 13.57 -2.96 7.68
C ALA A 198 14.61 -3.47 8.70
N ALA A 199 14.59 -2.94 9.94
CA ALA A 199 15.48 -3.35 11.02
C ALA A 199 14.89 -4.52 11.84
N HIS A 200 13.59 -4.82 11.70
CA HIS A 200 12.88 -5.85 12.42
C HIS A 200 12.52 -7.01 11.49
N ALA A 201 13.50 -7.83 11.17
CA ALA A 201 13.29 -9.06 10.39
C ALA A 201 12.77 -10.24 11.26
N ALA A 202 12.29 -9.97 12.46
CA ALA A 202 11.83 -11.01 13.38
C ALA A 202 10.32 -11.26 13.19
N VAL A 203 9.95 -12.53 13.18
CA VAL A 203 8.55 -12.96 13.24
C VAL A 203 7.92 -12.48 14.55
N ALA A 204 6.71 -11.92 14.48
CA ALA A 204 5.96 -11.51 15.66
C ALA A 204 5.74 -12.71 16.59
N GLN A 205 5.95 -12.50 17.88
CA GLN A 205 5.75 -13.55 18.90
C GLN A 205 4.39 -13.41 19.58
N GLU A 206 3.84 -12.21 19.61
CA GLU A 206 2.49 -11.97 20.15
C GLU A 206 1.44 -12.52 19.18
N GLY A 207 0.55 -13.37 19.70
CA GLY A 207 -0.46 -14.03 18.87
C GLY A 207 0.05 -15.19 18.01
N LEU A 208 1.30 -15.64 18.23
CA LEU A 208 1.88 -16.77 17.54
C LEU A 208 1.11 -18.05 17.90
N VAL A 209 0.51 -18.69 16.91
CA VAL A 209 -0.30 -19.92 17.07
C VAL A 209 0.50 -21.16 16.74
N LEU A 210 1.40 -21.06 15.76
CA LEU A 210 2.22 -22.19 15.30
C LEU A 210 3.62 -21.68 14.92
N ASP A 211 4.63 -22.33 15.47
CA ASP A 211 6.03 -22.14 15.08
C ASP A 211 6.67 -23.51 14.78
N LEU A 212 7.13 -23.67 13.55
CA LEU A 212 7.84 -24.86 13.06
C LEU A 212 9.19 -24.43 12.47
N PRO A 213 10.17 -24.07 13.30
CA PRO A 213 11.39 -23.42 12.85
C PRO A 213 12.35 -24.32 12.08
N ALA A 214 12.20 -25.64 12.18
CA ALA A 214 13.11 -26.59 11.54
C ALA A 214 12.52 -27.26 10.30
N PRO A 215 13.22 -27.24 9.16
CA PRO A 215 12.83 -28.03 8.01
C PRO A 215 12.68 -29.52 8.36
N GLY A 216 11.58 -30.15 7.93
CA GLY A 216 11.31 -31.56 8.16
C GLY A 216 10.62 -31.90 9.47
N GLN A 217 10.25 -30.89 10.28
CA GLN A 217 9.30 -31.15 11.37
C GLN A 217 7.94 -31.55 10.78
N ALA A 218 7.32 -32.59 11.38
CA ALA A 218 5.98 -32.97 10.98
C ALA A 218 4.98 -31.87 11.33
N MET A 219 4.16 -31.49 10.36
CA MET A 219 3.02 -30.60 10.63
C MET A 219 2.06 -31.30 11.59
N PRO A 220 1.54 -30.62 12.61
CA PRO A 220 0.47 -31.17 13.43
C PRO A 220 -0.76 -31.40 12.56
N GLU A 221 -1.54 -32.43 12.91
CA GLU A 221 -2.78 -32.77 12.21
C GLU A 221 -3.82 -31.64 12.32
N ALA A 222 -3.80 -30.91 13.44
CA ALA A 222 -4.62 -29.73 13.67
C ALA A 222 -3.87 -28.75 14.58
N VAL A 223 -4.21 -27.48 14.45
CA VAL A 223 -3.73 -26.38 15.30
C VAL A 223 -4.93 -25.67 15.87
N ASP A 224 -4.95 -25.50 17.20
CA ASP A 224 -5.95 -24.67 17.86
C ASP A 224 -5.69 -23.20 17.47
N ALA A 225 -6.52 -22.69 16.56
CA ALA A 225 -6.50 -21.30 16.19
C ALA A 225 -7.43 -20.50 17.11
N PRO A 226 -7.12 -19.21 17.39
CA PRO A 226 -8.07 -18.36 18.08
C PRO A 226 -9.38 -18.30 17.29
N ALA A 227 -10.49 -18.10 18.02
CA ALA A 227 -11.80 -17.98 17.38
C ALA A 227 -11.75 -16.86 16.36
N LEU A 228 -11.95 -17.21 15.11
CA LEU A 228 -12.02 -16.23 14.04
C LEU A 228 -13.37 -15.51 14.11
N PRO A 229 -13.42 -14.21 13.78
CA PRO A 229 -14.67 -13.47 13.78
C PRO A 229 -15.72 -14.22 12.95
N ALA A 230 -16.96 -14.22 13.45
CA ALA A 230 -18.06 -14.75 12.66
C ALA A 230 -18.09 -14.03 11.31
N PHE A 231 -18.20 -14.78 10.23
CA PHE A 231 -18.32 -14.17 8.91
C PHE A 231 -19.60 -13.37 8.84
N LEU A 232 -19.42 -12.23 8.29
CA LEU A 232 -20.40 -11.20 8.17
C LEU A 232 -21.45 -11.57 7.15
N GLU A 233 -22.67 -11.46 7.54
CA GLU A 233 -23.75 -11.46 6.60
C GLU A 233 -23.74 -10.13 5.85
N ARG A 234 -23.80 -10.21 4.53
CA ARG A 234 -23.96 -9.07 3.66
C ARG A 234 -25.25 -8.34 4.02
N ASP A 235 -25.18 -7.04 4.26
CA ASP A 235 -26.40 -6.23 4.37
C ASP A 235 -27.15 -6.27 3.05
N THR A 236 -28.32 -6.89 3.04
CA THR A 236 -29.13 -7.04 1.85
C THR A 236 -29.82 -5.74 1.40
N HIS A 237 -29.78 -4.70 2.24
CA HIS A 237 -30.39 -3.40 1.95
C HIS A 237 -29.37 -2.40 1.36
N ARG A 238 -28.10 -2.71 1.46
CA ARG A 238 -27.02 -1.92 0.87
C ARG A 238 -26.20 -2.80 -0.05
N ALA A 239 -25.72 -2.26 -1.13
CA ALA A 239 -24.77 -2.96 -2.02
C ALA A 239 -23.39 -3.15 -1.38
N ASP A 240 -23.15 -2.49 -0.25
CA ASP A 240 -21.95 -2.53 0.55
C ASP A 240 -21.98 -3.65 1.59
N TYR A 241 -20.80 -4.02 2.00
CA TYR A 241 -20.57 -5.12 2.91
C TYR A 241 -20.63 -4.64 4.35
N GLY A 242 -21.23 -5.41 5.16
CA GLY A 242 -20.82 -5.33 6.50
C GLY A 242 -21.91 -5.23 7.49
N THR A 243 -21.98 -6.25 8.28
CA THR A 243 -22.48 -6.18 9.63
C THR A 243 -21.41 -5.50 10.48
N ARG A 244 -21.82 -5.05 11.66
CA ARG A 244 -20.93 -4.39 12.64
C ARG A 244 -19.64 -5.17 12.96
N ASP A 245 -19.61 -6.46 12.68
CA ASP A 245 -18.48 -7.34 13.01
C ASP A 245 -17.29 -7.17 12.05
N LEU A 246 -17.49 -6.70 10.80
CA LEU A 246 -16.40 -6.31 9.89
C LEU A 246 -15.58 -5.12 10.40
N ARG A 247 -16.21 -4.29 11.20
CA ARG A 247 -15.56 -3.12 11.78
C ARG A 247 -14.39 -3.45 12.70
N GLN A 248 -14.35 -4.68 13.21
CA GLN A 248 -13.23 -5.14 14.04
C GLN A 248 -12.12 -5.78 13.23
N GLY A 249 -12.45 -6.31 12.03
CA GLY A 249 -11.51 -6.96 11.16
C GLY A 249 -10.74 -8.11 11.81
N PHE A 250 -9.82 -8.67 11.11
CA PHE A 250 -8.78 -9.55 11.63
C PHE A 250 -7.57 -9.50 10.71
N SER A 251 -6.41 -9.83 11.24
CA SER A 251 -5.18 -9.98 10.47
C SER A 251 -4.68 -11.40 10.59
N ILE A 252 -4.16 -11.92 9.50
CA ILE A 252 -3.43 -13.20 9.47
C ILE A 252 -2.02 -12.88 9.02
N ASP A 253 -1.05 -13.20 9.85
CA ASP A 253 0.37 -13.11 9.52
C ASP A 253 0.92 -14.53 9.41
N LEU A 254 1.47 -14.86 8.25
CA LEU A 254 1.99 -16.19 7.94
C LEU A 254 3.38 -16.08 7.33
N TRP A 255 4.33 -16.74 7.96
CA TRP A 255 5.64 -17.01 7.37
C TRP A 255 5.72 -18.48 7.02
N MET A 256 5.86 -18.78 5.74
CA MET A 256 5.90 -20.18 5.30
C MET A 256 6.92 -20.35 4.18
N ARG A 257 7.43 -21.57 4.10
CA ARG A 257 8.20 -22.05 2.97
C ARG A 257 7.47 -23.22 2.34
N LEU A 258 7.12 -23.07 1.07
CA LEU A 258 6.48 -24.10 0.29
C LEU A 258 7.51 -24.79 -0.61
N ASP A 259 7.50 -26.11 -0.68
CA ASP A 259 8.39 -26.85 -1.58
C ASP A 259 7.97 -26.69 -3.06
N SER A 260 6.71 -26.35 -3.28
CA SER A 260 6.17 -26.07 -4.61
C SER A 260 4.91 -25.22 -4.52
N LEU A 261 4.58 -24.53 -5.62
CA LEU A 261 3.32 -23.81 -5.80
C LEU A 261 2.33 -24.63 -6.65
N ALA A 262 2.25 -25.95 -6.40
CA ALA A 262 1.26 -26.78 -7.07
C ALA A 262 -0.16 -26.26 -6.78
N PRO A 263 -1.07 -26.20 -7.77
CA PRO A 263 -2.41 -25.68 -7.57
C PRO A 263 -3.23 -26.44 -6.53
N GLY A 264 -4.02 -25.72 -5.74
CA GLY A 264 -4.98 -26.31 -4.81
C GLY A 264 -4.40 -26.82 -3.50
N GLN A 265 -3.17 -26.45 -3.15
CA GLN A 265 -2.65 -26.70 -1.81
C GLN A 265 -3.38 -25.79 -0.82
N VAL A 266 -4.02 -26.38 0.17
CA VAL A 266 -4.69 -25.66 1.25
C VAL A 266 -3.66 -25.33 2.32
N LEU A 267 -3.49 -24.04 2.60
CA LEU A 267 -2.54 -23.53 3.58
C LEU A 267 -3.23 -23.27 4.93
N LEU A 268 -4.45 -22.77 4.87
CA LEU A 268 -5.29 -22.49 6.03
C LEU A 268 -6.75 -22.57 5.61
N ASP A 269 -7.59 -23.27 6.38
CA ASP A 269 -9.00 -23.41 6.08
C ASP A 269 -9.82 -23.50 7.39
N ASN A 270 -10.77 -22.57 7.56
CA ASN A 270 -11.71 -22.60 8.66
C ASN A 270 -13.16 -22.72 8.18
N ARG A 271 -13.35 -23.08 6.91
CA ARG A 271 -14.71 -23.17 6.36
C ARG A 271 -15.51 -24.28 7.02
N THR A 272 -16.76 -24.00 7.27
CA THR A 272 -17.76 -24.98 7.72
C THR A 272 -18.17 -25.91 6.57
N GLU A 273 -18.90 -26.96 6.88
CA GLU A 273 -19.46 -27.88 5.87
C GLU A 273 -20.31 -27.15 4.80
N ASN A 274 -20.90 -26.03 5.14
CA ASN A 274 -21.66 -25.19 4.21
C ASN A 274 -20.78 -24.20 3.41
N GLY A 275 -19.46 -24.33 3.51
CA GLY A 275 -18.51 -23.47 2.83
C GLY A 275 -18.31 -22.09 3.45
N LYS A 276 -19.07 -21.74 4.50
CA LYS A 276 -18.94 -20.44 5.20
C LYS A 276 -17.63 -20.40 5.96
N GLY A 277 -16.84 -19.39 5.71
CA GLY A 277 -15.51 -19.22 6.32
C GLY A 277 -14.52 -18.64 5.33
N PHE A 278 -13.24 -18.83 5.60
CA PHE A 278 -12.19 -18.46 4.68
C PHE A 278 -11.21 -19.62 4.44
N CYS A 279 -10.53 -19.55 3.30
CA CYS A 279 -9.48 -20.47 2.94
C CYS A 279 -8.35 -19.72 2.27
N LEU A 280 -7.11 -20.05 2.63
CA LEU A 280 -5.91 -19.68 1.91
C LEU A 280 -5.41 -20.90 1.14
N GLN A 281 -5.22 -20.75 -0.17
CA GLN A 281 -4.78 -21.85 -1.02
C GLN A 281 -3.94 -21.37 -2.20
N THR A 282 -3.15 -22.27 -2.77
CA THR A 282 -2.39 -21.99 -3.99
C THR A 282 -3.27 -22.09 -5.23
N THR A 283 -2.95 -21.33 -6.26
CA THR A 283 -3.70 -21.29 -7.52
C THR A 283 -2.91 -21.85 -8.71
N GLY A 284 -3.60 -22.11 -9.82
CA GLY A 284 -2.96 -22.44 -11.10
C GLY A 284 -2.09 -21.34 -11.71
N ARG A 285 -2.10 -20.15 -11.14
CA ARG A 285 -1.26 -19.00 -11.54
C ARG A 285 0.02 -18.88 -10.72
N GLN A 286 0.31 -19.88 -9.88
CA GLN A 286 1.41 -19.83 -8.91
C GLN A 286 1.30 -18.66 -7.93
N THR A 287 0.09 -18.38 -7.48
CA THR A 287 -0.25 -17.37 -6.49
C THR A 287 -0.87 -18.03 -5.26
N VAL A 288 -0.95 -17.31 -4.16
CA VAL A 288 -1.82 -17.64 -3.03
C VAL A 288 -3.07 -16.78 -3.12
N GLU A 289 -4.23 -17.40 -3.03
CA GLU A 289 -5.51 -16.72 -2.95
C GLU A 289 -6.14 -16.87 -1.57
N ILE A 290 -6.85 -15.84 -1.15
CA ILE A 290 -7.81 -15.91 -0.06
C ILE A 290 -9.21 -16.07 -0.65
N VAL A 291 -9.94 -17.05 -0.14
CA VAL A 291 -11.36 -17.28 -0.46
C VAL A 291 -12.16 -16.91 0.77
N LEU A 292 -13.07 -15.97 0.64
CA LEU A 292 -14.02 -15.60 1.69
C LEU A 292 -15.43 -15.99 1.27
N ASN A 293 -16.15 -16.68 2.15
CA ASN A 293 -17.52 -17.11 1.88
C ASN A 293 -18.42 -16.81 3.08
N ASP A 294 -19.44 -15.99 2.90
CA ASP A 294 -20.42 -15.61 3.92
C ASP A 294 -21.60 -16.59 4.04
N GLY A 295 -21.54 -17.68 3.28
CA GLY A 295 -22.64 -18.66 3.16
C GLY A 295 -23.61 -18.36 2.04
N ARG A 296 -23.46 -17.22 1.33
CA ARG A 296 -24.29 -16.80 0.18
C ARG A 296 -23.46 -16.43 -1.02
N THR A 297 -22.32 -15.77 -0.78
CA THR A 297 -21.44 -15.24 -1.82
C THR A 297 -20.01 -15.64 -1.49
N GLU A 298 -19.32 -16.12 -2.51
CA GLU A 298 -17.89 -16.40 -2.42
C GLU A 298 -17.13 -15.31 -3.16
N ASN A 299 -16.12 -14.76 -2.51
CA ASN A 299 -15.19 -13.80 -3.08
C ASN A 299 -13.77 -14.37 -3.01
N ARG A 300 -12.97 -14.06 -4.02
CA ARG A 300 -11.59 -14.53 -4.16
C ARG A 300 -10.67 -13.41 -4.52
N TRP A 301 -9.51 -13.35 -3.88
CA TRP A 301 -8.43 -12.43 -4.20
C TRP A 301 -7.11 -13.18 -4.15
N ASP A 302 -6.31 -13.09 -5.18
CA ASP A 302 -4.99 -13.67 -5.22
C ASP A 302 -3.89 -12.58 -5.20
N CYS A 303 -2.71 -12.93 -4.73
CA CYS A 303 -1.54 -12.08 -4.85
C CYS A 303 -1.11 -11.97 -6.32
N ASP A 304 -0.23 -11.02 -6.62
CA ASP A 304 0.32 -10.91 -7.96
C ASP A 304 1.23 -12.13 -8.28
N PRO A 305 1.22 -12.66 -9.51
CA PRO A 305 2.16 -13.68 -9.94
C PRO A 305 3.61 -13.21 -9.79
N GLY A 306 4.50 -14.10 -9.36
CA GLY A 306 5.91 -13.82 -9.21
C GLY A 306 6.31 -13.06 -7.93
N VAL A 307 5.39 -12.85 -6.98
CA VAL A 307 5.73 -12.31 -5.64
C VAL A 307 6.09 -13.41 -4.65
N LEU A 308 5.78 -14.65 -4.95
CA LEU A 308 6.19 -15.83 -4.17
C LEU A 308 7.42 -16.44 -4.85
N GLU A 309 8.51 -16.59 -4.09
CA GLU A 309 9.78 -17.18 -4.52
C GLU A 309 9.92 -18.61 -3.98
#